data_c7e647c750c7dbb894170b8343481586
#
_entry.id   c7e647c750c7dbb894170b8343481586
#
_cell.length_a   1.000
_cell.length_b   1.000
_cell.length_c   1.000
_cell.angle_alpha   90.00
_cell.angle_beta   90.00
_cell.angle_gamma   90.00
#
_symmetry.space_group_name_H-M   'P 1'
#
loop_
_entity.id
_entity.type
_entity.pdbx_description
1 polymer ?
#
loop_
_entity_poly.entity_id
_entity_poly.type
_entity_poly.pdbx_seq_one_letter_code
_entity_poly.pdbx_strand_id
1 'polypeptide(L)'
;MKKTILSLTMLLLASAGFAQCGKNAGYEVKAENAYTNYNVRYASNPKDAKNYDTKRLRGEFAIEKVMVPGQVNWTYTMFDRFLIGGAVPTATPLKLTSIAPLYTEKPNDQKNLLDNRELGIINVGGEGIVTVDGKNYTLGFQEALYVGRGAKDITVASKDAAKPAHFYMNSAAAHKSYPTKKVTLKEANNIKAGSLKESNDRVIHQLIIDGVAGVRTCQLQMGVTELKEGAVWNTMPAHTHLRRMETYFYYNVPEGQKILHVMGEPQETRPIWLNNEEAVIAPEWSIHCAAGTSNYTFIWGMAGENLIYNDMQVVKIPELK
;
A
#
# COMPACT_ATOMS: atom_id res chain seq x y z
N MET A 1 35.35 -40.15 -46.76
CA MET A 1 34.00 -39.94 -46.23
C MET A 1 34.11 -39.21 -44.89
N LYS A 2 33.97 -37.87 -44.88
CA LYS A 2 34.02 -37.06 -43.66
C LYS A 2 32.60 -36.75 -43.24
N LYS A 3 32.19 -37.19 -42.04
CA LYS A 3 30.90 -36.89 -41.42
C LYS A 3 31.07 -35.55 -40.68
N THR A 4 30.36 -34.56 -41.14
CA THR A 4 30.24 -33.24 -40.48
C THR A 4 29.12 -33.35 -39.47
N ILE A 5 29.44 -33.15 -38.18
CA ILE A 5 28.44 -33.07 -37.07
C ILE A 5 28.02 -31.60 -37.00
N LEU A 6 26.74 -31.34 -37.29
CA LEU A 6 26.09 -30.04 -37.14
C LEU A 6 25.63 -29.89 -35.71
N SER A 7 26.28 -29.05 -34.94
CA SER A 7 25.88 -28.68 -33.59
C SER A 7 24.72 -27.69 -33.66
N LEU A 8 23.53 -28.10 -33.25
CA LEU A 8 22.33 -27.25 -33.16
C LEU A 8 22.34 -26.55 -31.81
N THR A 9 22.78 -25.31 -31.77
CA THR A 9 22.69 -24.44 -30.57
C THR A 9 21.27 -23.90 -30.48
N MET A 10 20.51 -24.43 -29.55
CA MET A 10 19.16 -23.98 -29.24
C MET A 10 19.24 -22.67 -28.45
N LEU A 11 18.96 -21.55 -29.12
CA LEU A 11 18.82 -20.25 -28.49
C LEU A 11 17.44 -20.20 -27.81
N LEU A 12 17.39 -20.34 -26.48
CA LEU A 12 16.21 -20.04 -25.69
C LEU A 12 15.99 -18.52 -25.70
N LEU A 13 15.11 -18.05 -26.55
CA LEU A 13 14.52 -16.71 -26.44
C LEU A 13 13.51 -16.74 -25.29
N ALA A 14 13.93 -16.23 -24.14
CA ALA A 14 13.01 -15.87 -23.08
C ALA A 14 12.13 -14.71 -23.58
N SER A 15 10.89 -15.02 -23.97
CA SER A 15 9.88 -14.03 -24.27
C SER A 15 9.48 -13.34 -22.96
N ALA A 16 10.09 -12.17 -22.70
CA ALA A 16 9.59 -11.24 -21.70
C ALA A 16 8.19 -10.77 -22.15
N GLY A 17 7.17 -11.33 -21.56
CA GLY A 17 5.79 -10.88 -21.75
C GLY A 17 5.63 -9.48 -21.16
N PHE A 18 5.75 -8.46 -21.99
CA PHE A 18 5.34 -7.11 -21.62
C PHE A 18 3.81 -7.11 -21.48
N ALA A 19 3.34 -7.12 -20.23
CA ALA A 19 1.95 -6.77 -19.95
C ALA A 19 1.75 -5.30 -20.37
N GLN A 20 1.02 -5.08 -21.44
CA GLN A 20 0.57 -3.76 -21.89
C GLN A 20 -0.37 -3.18 -20.84
N CYS A 21 0.20 -2.46 -19.86
CA CYS A 21 -0.55 -1.55 -19.02
C CYS A 21 -0.95 -0.35 -19.91
N GLY A 22 -2.22 0.03 -19.87
CA GLY A 22 -2.79 1.06 -20.74
C GLY A 22 -1.92 2.31 -20.78
N LYS A 23 -1.63 2.78 -22.01
CA LYS A 23 -0.88 4.00 -22.27
C LYS A 23 -1.67 5.20 -21.73
N ASN A 24 -1.35 5.61 -20.52
CA ASN A 24 -1.67 6.94 -20.02
C ASN A 24 -0.39 7.77 -20.08
N ALA A 25 -0.40 8.75 -20.99
CA ALA A 25 0.47 9.90 -21.13
C ALA A 25 1.92 9.79 -20.58
N GLY A 26 2.88 9.41 -21.42
CA GLY A 26 4.07 10.21 -21.63
C GLY A 26 5.23 10.15 -20.63
N TYR A 27 5.36 9.13 -19.76
CA TYR A 27 6.60 8.91 -19.04
C TYR A 27 7.00 7.44 -19.14
N GLU A 28 7.86 7.12 -20.12
CA GLU A 28 8.66 5.90 -20.09
C GLU A 28 9.75 6.11 -19.04
N VAL A 29 9.66 5.36 -17.92
CA VAL A 29 10.64 5.48 -16.88
C VAL A 29 11.39 4.17 -16.73
N LYS A 30 12.71 4.26 -16.81
CA LYS A 30 13.61 3.18 -16.43
C LYS A 30 13.62 3.07 -14.92
N ALA A 31 13.17 1.94 -14.38
CA ALA A 31 13.43 1.60 -13.00
C ALA A 31 14.96 1.54 -12.77
N GLU A 32 15.45 2.02 -11.62
CA GLU A 32 16.88 1.96 -11.30
C GLU A 32 17.41 0.52 -11.18
N ASN A 33 16.51 -0.44 -11.02
CA ASN A 33 16.83 -1.86 -11.01
C ASN A 33 15.72 -2.70 -11.68
N ALA A 34 16.07 -3.91 -12.09
CA ALA A 34 15.20 -4.78 -12.87
C ALA A 34 13.96 -5.32 -12.10
N TYR A 35 13.91 -5.16 -10.77
CA TYR A 35 12.83 -5.67 -9.92
C TYR A 35 11.94 -4.57 -9.33
N THR A 36 12.23 -3.29 -9.56
CA THR A 36 11.37 -2.18 -9.12
C THR A 36 10.46 -1.72 -10.25
N ASN A 37 9.16 -1.77 -10.00
CA ASN A 37 8.14 -1.28 -10.91
C ASN A 37 7.38 -0.12 -10.27
N TYR A 38 6.88 0.81 -11.07
CA TYR A 38 5.97 1.81 -10.56
C TYR A 38 4.97 2.30 -11.60
N ASN A 39 3.89 2.87 -11.12
CA ASN A 39 2.94 3.62 -11.93
C ASN A 39 2.57 4.94 -11.24
N VAL A 40 2.03 5.86 -12.01
CA VAL A 40 1.58 7.17 -11.52
C VAL A 40 0.06 7.26 -11.72
N ARG A 41 -0.64 7.70 -10.67
CA ARG A 41 -2.09 7.96 -10.69
C ARG A 41 -2.32 9.45 -10.48
N TYR A 42 -2.95 10.09 -11.45
CA TYR A 42 -3.33 11.50 -11.32
C TYR A 42 -4.58 11.64 -10.46
N ALA A 43 -4.73 12.80 -9.82
CA ALA A 43 -5.92 13.07 -9.02
C ALA A 43 -7.15 13.23 -9.93
N SER A 44 -8.15 12.39 -9.70
CA SER A 44 -9.44 12.44 -10.41
C SER A 44 -10.38 13.43 -9.73
N ASN A 45 -11.07 14.22 -10.53
CA ASN A 45 -12.13 15.10 -10.03
C ASN A 45 -13.38 14.26 -9.70
N PRO A 46 -14.06 14.49 -8.56
CA PRO A 46 -15.26 13.74 -8.18
C PRO A 46 -16.38 13.83 -9.23
N LYS A 47 -16.56 14.99 -9.87
CA LYS A 47 -17.56 15.18 -10.93
C LYS A 47 -17.33 14.31 -12.16
N ASP A 48 -16.07 13.93 -12.42
CA ASP A 48 -15.70 13.03 -13.51
C ASP A 48 -15.76 11.56 -13.05
N ALA A 49 -15.26 11.30 -11.85
CA ALA A 49 -15.16 9.94 -11.29
C ALA A 49 -16.52 9.23 -11.20
N LYS A 50 -17.58 9.94 -10.89
CA LYS A 50 -18.93 9.38 -10.87
C LYS A 50 -19.40 8.79 -12.20
N ASN A 51 -18.81 9.23 -13.33
CA ASN A 51 -19.14 8.78 -14.67
C ASN A 51 -18.19 7.69 -15.20
N TYR A 52 -17.18 7.27 -14.41
CA TYR A 52 -16.24 6.25 -14.87
C TYR A 52 -16.93 4.89 -15.00
N ASP A 53 -16.67 4.21 -16.10
CA ASP A 53 -17.00 2.80 -16.21
C ASP A 53 -16.13 1.96 -15.28
N THR A 54 -16.45 0.69 -15.10
CA THR A 54 -15.74 -0.22 -14.22
C THR A 54 -14.25 -0.30 -14.55
N LYS A 55 -13.88 -0.32 -15.82
CA LYS A 55 -12.48 -0.41 -16.27
C LYS A 55 -11.71 0.83 -15.86
N ARG A 56 -12.24 2.01 -16.11
CA ARG A 56 -11.61 3.28 -15.75
C ARG A 56 -11.56 3.45 -14.24
N LEU A 57 -12.66 3.18 -13.53
CA LEU A 57 -12.72 3.27 -12.08
C LEU A 57 -11.64 2.40 -11.41
N ARG A 58 -11.50 1.14 -11.84
CA ARG A 58 -10.41 0.26 -11.38
C ARG A 58 -9.04 0.81 -11.78
N GLY A 59 -8.90 1.29 -13.02
CA GLY A 59 -7.65 1.86 -13.53
C GLY A 59 -7.16 3.06 -12.73
N GLU A 60 -8.03 3.89 -12.21
CA GLU A 60 -7.68 5.08 -11.42
C GLU A 60 -7.48 4.76 -9.92
N PHE A 61 -8.29 3.87 -9.33
CA PHE A 61 -8.31 3.71 -7.87
C PHE A 61 -7.86 2.34 -7.37
N ALA A 62 -8.02 1.24 -8.12
CA ALA A 62 -7.57 -0.07 -7.69
C ALA A 62 -6.09 -0.31 -8.00
N ILE A 63 -5.37 -0.96 -7.08
CA ILE A 63 -3.98 -1.40 -7.25
C ILE A 63 -3.96 -2.92 -7.13
N GLU A 64 -3.95 -3.60 -8.28
CA GLU A 64 -4.10 -5.05 -8.38
C GLU A 64 -2.78 -5.82 -8.18
N LYS A 65 -1.64 -5.16 -8.37
CA LYS A 65 -0.31 -5.78 -8.27
C LYS A 65 0.51 -5.10 -7.18
N VAL A 66 0.13 -5.34 -5.93
CA VAL A 66 0.89 -4.87 -4.77
C VAL A 66 1.98 -5.88 -4.42
N MET A 67 1.61 -7.14 -4.14
CA MET A 67 2.51 -8.20 -3.73
C MET A 67 2.85 -9.11 -4.93
N VAL A 68 4.07 -8.96 -5.47
CA VAL A 68 4.58 -9.78 -6.55
C VAL A 68 5.92 -10.39 -6.13
N PRO A 69 6.07 -11.72 -6.12
CA PRO A 69 7.31 -12.37 -5.70
C PRO A 69 8.54 -11.86 -6.45
N GLY A 70 9.61 -11.55 -5.72
CA GLY A 70 10.87 -11.03 -6.26
C GLY A 70 10.83 -9.58 -6.73
N GLN A 71 9.78 -8.82 -6.44
CA GLN A 71 9.60 -7.45 -6.92
C GLN A 71 9.30 -6.45 -5.82
N VAL A 72 9.59 -5.19 -6.12
CA VAL A 72 9.09 -4.00 -5.42
C VAL A 72 8.14 -3.28 -6.38
N ASN A 73 6.90 -3.10 -5.98
CA ASN A 73 5.89 -2.42 -6.80
C ASN A 73 5.41 -1.16 -6.10
N TRP A 74 5.44 -0.04 -6.80
CA TRP A 74 4.99 1.24 -6.28
C TRP A 74 3.85 1.83 -7.12
N THR A 75 2.91 2.47 -6.45
CA THR A 75 1.93 3.37 -7.04
C THR A 75 2.11 4.74 -6.41
N TYR A 76 2.51 5.73 -7.21
CA TYR A 76 2.57 7.13 -6.81
C TYR A 76 1.27 7.82 -7.18
N THR A 77 0.54 8.31 -6.20
CA THR A 77 -0.69 9.06 -6.45
C THR A 77 -0.49 10.56 -6.22
N MET A 78 -1.17 11.38 -7.03
CA MET A 78 -1.16 12.84 -6.88
C MET A 78 -2.05 13.31 -5.71
N PHE A 79 -2.91 12.44 -5.15
CA PHE A 79 -3.57 12.69 -3.88
C PHE A 79 -2.50 12.70 -2.77
N ASP A 80 -2.32 13.83 -2.11
CA ASP A 80 -1.29 14.09 -1.09
C ASP A 80 0.14 13.60 -1.45
N ARG A 81 0.41 13.36 -2.75
CA ARG A 81 1.69 12.82 -3.26
C ARG A 81 2.10 11.56 -2.50
N PHE A 82 1.12 10.72 -2.23
CA PHE A 82 1.30 9.51 -1.46
C PHE A 82 1.89 8.37 -2.31
N LEU A 83 2.69 7.53 -1.68
CA LEU A 83 3.30 6.37 -2.31
C LEU A 83 2.78 5.12 -1.63
N ILE A 84 2.24 4.20 -2.42
CA ILE A 84 1.66 2.93 -1.99
C ILE A 84 2.48 1.82 -2.63
N GLY A 85 2.92 0.84 -1.86
CA GLY A 85 3.72 -0.22 -2.46
C GLY A 85 3.73 -1.53 -1.70
N GLY A 86 4.32 -2.52 -2.35
CA GLY A 86 4.60 -3.82 -1.80
C GLY A 86 5.95 -4.34 -2.22
N ALA A 87 6.55 -5.16 -1.36
CA ALA A 87 7.79 -5.86 -1.65
C ALA A 87 7.70 -7.30 -1.12
N VAL A 88 7.99 -8.26 -2.00
CA VAL A 88 8.01 -9.69 -1.65
C VAL A 88 9.40 -10.25 -1.97
N PRO A 89 10.39 -10.06 -1.09
CA PRO A 89 11.70 -10.68 -1.28
C PRO A 89 11.57 -12.21 -1.19
N THR A 90 12.20 -12.90 -2.13
CA THR A 90 12.25 -14.36 -2.14
C THR A 90 13.64 -14.86 -1.71
N ALA A 91 14.44 -15.41 -2.60
CA ALA A 91 15.79 -15.89 -2.30
C ALA A 91 16.83 -14.77 -2.12
N THR A 92 16.57 -13.59 -2.69
CA THR A 92 17.48 -12.43 -2.65
C THR A 92 16.83 -11.23 -1.99
N PRO A 93 17.56 -10.45 -1.19
CA PRO A 93 17.06 -9.17 -0.67
C PRO A 93 16.73 -8.20 -1.80
N LEU A 94 15.74 -7.34 -1.56
CA LEU A 94 15.33 -6.28 -2.47
C LEU A 94 15.71 -4.91 -1.87
N LYS A 95 16.38 -4.08 -2.64
CA LYS A 95 16.67 -2.69 -2.24
C LYS A 95 15.51 -1.79 -2.61
N LEU A 96 15.06 -0.97 -1.66
CA LEU A 96 14.05 0.05 -1.90
C LEU A 96 14.73 1.28 -2.51
N THR A 97 14.53 1.48 -3.81
CA THR A 97 15.08 2.61 -4.55
C THR A 97 14.03 3.69 -4.77
N SER A 98 14.47 4.91 -5.00
CA SER A 98 13.60 5.99 -5.44
C SER A 98 13.02 5.69 -6.83
N ILE A 99 11.97 6.39 -7.18
CA ILE A 99 11.31 6.31 -8.50
C ILE A 99 11.35 7.68 -9.18
N ALA A 100 11.32 7.73 -10.51
CA ALA A 100 11.51 8.98 -11.23
C ALA A 100 10.61 10.15 -10.83
N PRO A 101 9.31 9.97 -10.48
CA PRO A 101 8.50 11.09 -10.01
C PRO A 101 9.01 11.78 -8.73
N LEU A 102 9.95 11.15 -8.01
CA LEU A 102 10.52 11.68 -6.78
C LEU A 102 11.88 12.36 -7.00
N TYR A 103 12.48 12.23 -8.20
CA TYR A 103 13.75 12.89 -8.51
C TYR A 103 13.56 14.37 -8.81
N THR A 104 14.59 15.15 -8.52
CA THR A 104 14.75 16.52 -8.99
C THR A 104 16.02 16.63 -9.84
N GLU A 105 16.01 17.41 -10.90
CA GLU A 105 17.14 17.57 -11.83
C GLU A 105 18.20 18.61 -11.38
N LYS A 106 18.20 19.02 -10.11
CA LYS A 106 19.10 20.05 -9.58
C LYS A 106 20.20 19.46 -8.69
N PRO A 107 21.30 20.21 -8.40
CA PRO A 107 22.48 19.70 -7.69
C PRO A 107 22.24 19.05 -6.32
N ASN A 108 21.10 19.29 -5.71
CA ASN A 108 20.65 18.67 -4.45
C ASN A 108 19.61 17.57 -4.71
N ASP A 109 19.74 16.85 -5.80
CA ASP A 109 18.79 15.84 -6.24
C ASP A 109 18.46 14.83 -5.15
N GLN A 110 17.18 14.56 -5.02
CA GLN A 110 16.65 13.51 -4.18
C GLN A 110 16.91 12.17 -4.87
N LYS A 111 18.06 11.58 -4.55
CA LYS A 111 18.48 10.29 -5.13
C LYS A 111 17.95 9.09 -4.35
N ASN A 112 17.72 9.28 -3.03
CA ASN A 112 17.23 8.20 -2.19
C ASN A 112 15.72 8.35 -1.95
N LEU A 113 15.06 7.22 -1.72
CA LEU A 113 13.61 7.16 -1.51
C LEU A 113 13.13 8.12 -0.42
N LEU A 114 13.92 8.26 0.67
CA LEU A 114 13.53 9.03 1.85
C LEU A 114 14.28 10.36 2.03
N ASP A 115 14.88 10.93 0.99
CA ASP A 115 15.54 12.24 1.10
C ASP A 115 14.56 13.33 1.57
N ASN A 116 13.28 13.26 1.17
CA ASN A 116 12.22 14.17 1.61
C ASN A 116 10.92 13.45 2.00
N ARG A 117 11.01 12.19 2.38
CA ARG A 117 9.84 11.37 2.70
C ARG A 117 10.07 10.56 3.97
N GLU A 118 8.99 10.12 4.58
CA GLU A 118 8.93 9.11 5.63
C GLU A 118 8.26 7.85 5.07
N LEU A 119 8.53 6.70 5.67
CA LEU A 119 8.05 5.40 5.22
C LEU A 119 7.50 4.59 6.38
N GLY A 120 6.33 4.02 6.18
CA GLY A 120 5.78 2.98 7.04
C GLY A 120 5.78 1.64 6.30
N ILE A 121 6.17 0.59 7.00
CA ILE A 121 6.20 -0.79 6.51
C ILE A 121 5.42 -1.66 7.48
N ILE A 122 4.48 -2.48 6.98
CA ILE A 122 3.80 -3.52 7.77
C ILE A 122 4.00 -4.86 7.06
N ASN A 123 4.47 -5.86 7.78
CA ASN A 123 4.66 -7.20 7.22
C ASN A 123 3.37 -8.03 7.36
N VAL A 124 2.87 -8.59 6.27
CA VAL A 124 1.67 -9.45 6.24
C VAL A 124 1.96 -10.88 5.75
N GLY A 125 3.24 -11.24 5.62
CA GLY A 125 3.70 -12.57 5.22
C GLY A 125 4.50 -13.28 6.30
N GLY A 126 5.43 -14.13 5.88
CA GLY A 126 6.41 -14.76 6.74
C GLY A 126 7.34 -13.76 7.42
N GLU A 127 8.14 -14.20 8.40
CA GLU A 127 9.08 -13.32 9.08
C GLU A 127 10.10 -12.73 8.10
N GLY A 128 10.35 -11.43 8.20
CA GLY A 128 11.30 -10.74 7.33
C GLY A 128 12.19 -9.76 8.06
N ILE A 129 13.20 -9.26 7.36
CA ILE A 129 14.19 -8.33 7.89
C ILE A 129 14.16 -7.08 7.03
N VAL A 130 14.01 -5.92 7.66
CA VAL A 130 14.23 -4.62 7.05
C VAL A 130 15.54 -4.06 7.57
N THR A 131 16.48 -3.80 6.67
CA THR A 131 17.77 -3.16 7.02
C THR A 131 17.69 -1.69 6.63
N VAL A 132 17.92 -0.81 7.57
CA VAL A 132 17.94 0.64 7.38
C VAL A 132 19.31 1.17 7.77
N ASP A 133 20.06 1.70 6.81
CA ASP A 133 21.42 2.25 7.00
C ASP A 133 22.31 1.30 7.83
N GLY A 134 22.30 0.01 7.48
CA GLY A 134 23.06 -1.05 8.11
C GLY A 134 22.48 -1.63 9.40
N LYS A 135 21.37 -1.10 9.94
CA LYS A 135 20.69 -1.64 11.11
C LYS A 135 19.53 -2.54 10.75
N ASN A 136 19.50 -3.75 11.27
CA ASN A 136 18.47 -4.75 11.01
C ASN A 136 17.28 -4.62 11.96
N TYR A 137 16.07 -4.74 11.40
CA TYR A 137 14.81 -4.81 12.11
C TYR A 137 14.05 -6.05 11.64
N THR A 138 13.91 -7.04 12.50
CA THR A 138 13.09 -8.23 12.20
C THR A 138 11.62 -7.88 12.40
N LEU A 139 10.77 -8.16 11.39
CA LEU A 139 9.34 -7.97 11.44
C LEU A 139 8.62 -9.31 11.30
N GLY A 140 7.89 -9.70 12.33
CA GLY A 140 6.92 -10.78 12.27
C GLY A 140 5.62 -10.33 11.58
N PHE A 141 4.65 -11.24 11.51
CA PHE A 141 3.33 -10.96 10.95
C PHE A 141 2.63 -9.81 11.69
N GLN A 142 2.12 -8.84 10.95
CA GLN A 142 1.47 -7.61 11.44
C GLN A 142 2.35 -6.70 12.31
N GLU A 143 3.65 -6.88 12.30
CA GLU A 143 4.56 -5.92 12.91
C GLU A 143 4.91 -4.80 11.94
N ALA A 144 5.10 -3.60 12.47
CA ALA A 144 5.34 -2.40 11.70
C ALA A 144 6.73 -1.81 11.94
N LEU A 145 7.26 -1.12 10.93
CA LEU A 145 8.46 -0.29 11.04
C LEU A 145 8.16 1.09 10.47
N TYR A 146 8.32 2.11 11.27
CA TYR A 146 8.43 3.49 10.80
C TYR A 146 9.89 3.81 10.48
N VAL A 147 10.15 4.39 9.32
CA VAL A 147 11.47 4.86 8.89
C VAL A 147 11.38 6.36 8.60
N GLY A 148 12.13 7.14 9.35
CA GLY A 148 12.13 8.59 9.23
C GLY A 148 12.86 9.10 7.99
N ARG A 149 12.57 10.36 7.63
CA ARG A 149 13.26 11.09 6.56
C ARG A 149 14.78 11.06 6.75
N GLY A 150 15.50 10.89 5.66
CA GLY A 150 16.96 10.94 5.57
C GLY A 150 17.66 9.59 5.55
N ALA A 151 16.94 8.47 5.77
CA ALA A 151 17.48 7.13 5.55
C ALA A 151 17.86 6.93 4.07
N LYS A 152 19.05 6.37 3.82
CA LYS A 152 19.64 6.29 2.47
C LYS A 152 19.62 4.88 1.90
N ASP A 153 19.92 3.90 2.73
CA ASP A 153 20.02 2.50 2.29
C ASP A 153 18.97 1.65 3.02
N ILE A 154 17.97 1.21 2.26
CA ILE A 154 16.88 0.39 2.81
C ILE A 154 16.79 -0.88 1.98
N THR A 155 16.95 -2.02 2.62
CA THR A 155 16.75 -3.33 1.99
C THR A 155 15.74 -4.15 2.77
N VAL A 156 15.02 -5.01 2.07
CA VAL A 156 14.06 -5.94 2.65
C VAL A 156 14.42 -7.38 2.25
N ALA A 157 14.30 -8.30 3.18
CA ALA A 157 14.62 -9.72 2.96
C ALA A 157 13.61 -10.61 3.66
N SER A 158 13.30 -11.77 3.10
CA SER A 158 12.60 -12.85 3.80
C SER A 158 13.60 -13.65 4.63
N LYS A 159 13.20 -14.04 5.82
CA LYS A 159 14.01 -14.94 6.65
C LYS A 159 13.97 -16.38 6.11
N ASP A 160 12.85 -16.75 5.51
CA ASP A 160 12.63 -18.03 4.83
C ASP A 160 12.04 -17.77 3.43
N ALA A 161 12.77 -18.15 2.39
CA ALA A 161 12.32 -17.98 1.01
C ALA A 161 11.11 -18.85 0.64
N ALA A 162 10.87 -19.94 1.38
CA ALA A 162 9.70 -20.81 1.20
C ALA A 162 8.42 -20.21 1.82
N LYS A 163 8.60 -19.26 2.77
CA LYS A 163 7.53 -18.48 3.41
C LYS A 163 7.89 -17.00 3.37
N PRO A 164 7.84 -16.38 2.19
CA PRO A 164 8.34 -15.03 2.01
C PRO A 164 7.59 -14.02 2.89
N ALA A 165 8.32 -12.98 3.29
CA ALA A 165 7.72 -11.80 3.88
C ALA A 165 6.99 -11.00 2.81
N HIS A 166 5.84 -10.44 3.16
CA HIS A 166 5.05 -9.55 2.31
C HIS A 166 5.00 -8.17 2.99
N PHE A 167 5.85 -7.27 2.54
CA PHE A 167 5.93 -5.93 3.11
C PHE A 167 5.00 -4.98 2.38
N TYR A 168 3.91 -4.57 3.02
CA TYR A 168 3.10 -3.46 2.55
C TYR A 168 3.70 -2.14 3.02
N MET A 169 3.73 -1.15 2.15
CA MET A 169 4.47 0.08 2.36
C MET A 169 3.67 1.30 1.97
N ASN A 170 3.69 2.32 2.83
CA ASN A 170 3.19 3.65 2.50
C ASN A 170 4.26 4.70 2.80
N SER A 171 4.36 5.71 1.92
CA SER A 171 5.30 6.80 2.14
C SER A 171 4.64 8.15 1.84
N ALA A 172 4.89 9.12 2.70
CA ALA A 172 4.42 10.49 2.60
C ALA A 172 5.58 11.48 2.61
N ALA A 173 5.34 12.71 2.14
CA ALA A 173 6.33 13.78 2.24
C ALA A 173 6.63 14.10 3.72
N ALA A 174 7.89 14.38 4.05
CA ALA A 174 8.32 14.67 5.40
C ALA A 174 9.19 15.91 5.46
N HIS A 175 8.82 16.85 6.33
CA HIS A 175 9.54 18.10 6.55
C HIS A 175 10.62 17.99 7.63
N LYS A 176 10.58 16.90 8.44
CA LYS A 176 11.46 16.63 9.56
C LYS A 176 11.89 15.17 9.63
N SER A 177 13.08 14.90 10.14
CA SER A 177 13.55 13.54 10.43
C SER A 177 13.11 13.14 11.83
N TYR A 178 12.59 11.92 11.95
CA TYR A 178 12.29 11.26 13.21
C TYR A 178 12.98 9.89 13.28
N PRO A 179 13.27 9.36 14.47
CA PRO A 179 13.93 8.07 14.62
C PRO A 179 13.14 6.92 14.02
N THR A 180 13.83 5.97 13.39
CA THR A 180 13.25 4.70 12.97
C THR A 180 12.76 3.91 14.19
N LYS A 181 11.53 3.43 14.15
CA LYS A 181 10.87 2.74 15.27
C LYS A 181 10.08 1.52 14.79
N LYS A 182 10.43 0.35 15.32
CA LYS A 182 9.61 -0.87 15.20
C LYS A 182 8.45 -0.80 16.19
N VAL A 183 7.28 -1.26 15.78
CA VAL A 183 6.07 -1.39 16.61
C VAL A 183 5.45 -2.77 16.41
N THR A 184 5.16 -3.43 17.51
CA THR A 184 4.45 -4.71 17.55
C THR A 184 2.95 -4.50 17.81
N LEU A 185 2.11 -5.50 17.54
CA LEU A 185 0.67 -5.43 17.90
C LEU A 185 0.46 -5.21 19.41
N LYS A 186 1.37 -5.72 20.25
CA LYS A 186 1.29 -5.54 21.70
C LYS A 186 1.53 -4.09 22.13
N GLU A 187 2.39 -3.37 21.40
CA GLU A 187 2.73 -1.97 21.68
C GLU A 187 1.72 -0.99 21.03
N ALA A 188 0.95 -1.47 20.05
CA ALA A 188 -0.05 -0.68 19.36
C ALA A 188 -1.18 -0.19 20.30
N ASN A 189 -1.82 0.90 19.94
CA ASN A 189 -3.08 1.27 20.56
C ASN A 189 -4.20 0.42 19.96
N ASN A 190 -4.73 -0.52 20.73
CA ASN A 190 -5.70 -1.53 20.29
C ASN A 190 -7.12 -1.13 20.69
N ILE A 191 -7.97 -0.84 19.71
CA ILE A 191 -9.34 -0.34 19.89
C ILE A 191 -10.34 -1.41 19.41
N LYS A 192 -11.20 -1.89 20.31
CA LYS A 192 -12.35 -2.72 19.93
C LYS A 192 -13.46 -1.81 19.43
N ALA A 193 -14.06 -2.13 18.29
CA ALA A 193 -15.08 -1.30 17.65
C ALA A 193 -16.15 -2.16 16.97
N GLY A 194 -17.37 -1.64 16.92
CA GLY A 194 -18.52 -2.32 16.31
C GLY A 194 -19.08 -3.45 17.16
N SER A 195 -19.90 -4.29 16.53
CA SER A 195 -20.52 -5.46 17.13
C SER A 195 -20.93 -6.47 16.05
N LEU A 196 -21.11 -7.74 16.42
CA LEU A 196 -21.67 -8.76 15.50
C LEU A 196 -23.09 -8.42 15.06
N LYS A 197 -23.91 -7.81 15.93
CA LYS A 197 -25.26 -7.37 15.59
C LYS A 197 -25.26 -6.38 14.42
N GLU A 198 -24.22 -5.55 14.32
CA GLU A 198 -24.04 -4.59 13.25
C GLU A 198 -23.15 -5.12 12.12
N SER A 199 -22.77 -6.41 12.19
CA SER A 199 -21.89 -7.08 11.22
C SER A 199 -20.52 -6.41 11.02
N ASN A 200 -20.01 -5.70 12.04
CA ASN A 200 -18.79 -4.90 11.97
C ASN A 200 -17.89 -5.04 13.20
N ASP A 201 -17.99 -6.13 13.97
CA ASP A 201 -17.11 -6.41 15.11
C ASP A 201 -15.65 -6.53 14.65
N ARG A 202 -14.78 -5.67 15.17
CA ARG A 202 -13.40 -5.57 14.72
C ARG A 202 -12.46 -5.03 15.79
N VAL A 203 -11.16 -5.25 15.57
CA VAL A 203 -10.11 -4.62 16.36
C VAL A 203 -9.28 -3.72 15.44
N ILE A 204 -9.09 -2.48 15.84
CA ILE A 204 -8.25 -1.49 15.15
C ILE A 204 -6.91 -1.42 15.90
N HIS A 205 -5.82 -1.73 15.23
CA HIS A 205 -4.45 -1.66 15.74
C HIS A 205 -3.76 -0.42 15.15
N GLN A 206 -3.66 0.64 15.93
CA GLN A 206 -2.94 1.85 15.55
C GLN A 206 -1.44 1.61 15.77
N LEU A 207 -0.71 1.37 14.68
CA LEU A 207 0.71 0.99 14.71
C LEU A 207 1.64 2.19 14.47
N ILE A 208 1.45 2.91 13.38
CA ILE A 208 2.24 4.10 13.04
C ILE A 208 1.31 5.31 13.18
N ILE A 209 1.22 5.82 14.39
CA ILE A 209 0.44 7.01 14.76
C ILE A 209 1.36 7.89 15.62
N ASP A 210 1.38 9.19 15.34
CA ASP A 210 2.19 10.13 16.13
C ASP A 210 1.84 10.06 17.62
N GLY A 211 2.83 9.78 18.46
CA GLY A 211 2.68 9.59 19.91
C GLY A 211 2.36 8.17 20.36
N VAL A 212 1.95 7.25 19.50
CA VAL A 212 1.69 5.84 19.87
C VAL A 212 3.00 5.06 19.85
N ALA A 213 3.24 4.23 20.88
CA ALA A 213 4.45 3.40 21.05
C ALA A 213 5.78 4.16 20.86
N GLY A 214 5.78 5.48 21.07
CA GLY A 214 6.94 6.35 20.85
C GLY A 214 7.24 6.67 19.37
N VAL A 215 6.35 6.35 18.46
CA VAL A 215 6.43 6.77 17.06
C VAL A 215 6.19 8.28 16.96
N ARG A 216 6.95 8.94 16.09
CA ARG A 216 6.71 10.33 15.67
C ARG A 216 6.70 10.36 14.16
N THR A 217 5.72 11.02 13.57
CA THR A 217 5.55 11.15 12.12
C THR A 217 5.36 12.61 11.68
N CYS A 218 5.56 12.89 10.40
CA CYS A 218 5.24 14.20 9.83
C CYS A 218 3.80 14.27 9.33
N GLN A 219 3.34 13.24 8.63
CA GLN A 219 2.01 13.13 8.05
C GLN A 219 1.47 11.70 8.10
N LEU A 220 2.36 10.72 8.01
CA LEU A 220 2.01 9.31 7.82
C LEU A 220 1.30 8.73 9.05
N GLN A 221 0.18 8.09 8.80
CA GLN A 221 -0.54 7.28 9.79
C GLN A 221 -0.87 5.93 9.15
N MET A 222 -0.61 4.83 9.87
CA MET A 222 -0.93 3.48 9.39
C MET A 222 -1.35 2.57 10.55
N GLY A 223 -2.22 1.65 10.23
CA GLY A 223 -2.61 0.59 11.16
C GLY A 223 -3.28 -0.57 10.45
N VAL A 224 -3.68 -1.53 11.25
CA VAL A 224 -4.35 -2.76 10.82
C VAL A 224 -5.74 -2.80 11.44
N THR A 225 -6.74 -3.23 10.69
CA THR A 225 -8.07 -3.54 11.22
C THR A 225 -8.41 -4.99 10.91
N GLU A 226 -8.66 -5.78 11.94
CA GLU A 226 -9.06 -7.17 11.84
C GLU A 226 -10.54 -7.32 12.11
N LEU A 227 -11.31 -7.81 11.14
CA LEU A 227 -12.70 -8.18 11.33
C LEU A 227 -12.78 -9.53 12.04
N LYS A 228 -13.67 -9.63 13.03
CA LYS A 228 -13.94 -10.88 13.71
C LYS A 228 -14.81 -11.80 12.86
N GLU A 229 -14.78 -13.11 13.16
CA GLU A 229 -15.64 -14.09 12.49
C GLU A 229 -17.10 -13.65 12.55
N GLY A 230 -17.78 -13.70 11.39
CA GLY A 230 -19.16 -13.25 11.21
C GLY A 230 -19.32 -11.74 10.94
N ALA A 231 -18.27 -10.94 11.11
CA ALA A 231 -18.28 -9.54 10.71
C ALA A 231 -17.80 -9.40 9.25
N VAL A 232 -18.47 -8.57 8.47
CA VAL A 232 -18.17 -8.38 7.05
C VAL A 232 -17.95 -6.91 6.67
N TRP A 233 -18.49 -5.95 7.47
CA TRP A 233 -18.34 -4.53 7.20
C TRP A 233 -17.15 -3.91 7.93
N ASN A 234 -16.35 -3.14 7.21
CA ASN A 234 -15.44 -2.17 7.80
C ASN A 234 -15.93 -0.74 7.53
N THR A 235 -15.50 0.19 8.38
CA THR A 235 -15.72 1.63 8.21
C THR A 235 -17.20 1.96 7.93
N MET A 236 -18.07 1.32 8.69
CA MET A 236 -19.49 1.58 8.68
C MET A 236 -19.91 2.09 10.08
N PRO A 237 -20.46 3.31 10.23
CA PRO A 237 -20.80 4.29 9.18
C PRO A 237 -19.59 4.77 8.38
N ALA A 238 -19.82 5.03 7.08
CA ALA A 238 -18.79 5.57 6.19
C ALA A 238 -18.44 7.01 6.54
N HIS A 239 -17.27 7.48 6.10
CA HIS A 239 -16.86 8.87 6.30
C HIS A 239 -15.95 9.32 5.14
N THR A 240 -15.69 10.62 5.09
CA THR A 240 -14.67 11.25 4.24
C THR A 240 -13.62 11.93 5.09
N HIS A 241 -12.48 12.23 4.51
CA HIS A 241 -11.40 12.99 5.15
C HIS A 241 -11.06 14.21 4.29
N LEU A 242 -11.69 15.35 4.51
CA LEU A 242 -11.48 16.53 3.65
C LEU A 242 -10.02 17.05 3.61
N ARG A 243 -9.18 16.64 4.55
CA ARG A 243 -7.80 17.15 4.70
C ARG A 243 -6.73 16.09 4.53
N ARG A 244 -7.07 14.88 4.04
CA ARG A 244 -6.11 13.81 3.77
C ARG A 244 -6.71 12.75 2.85
N MET A 245 -5.85 12.07 2.13
CA MET A 245 -6.21 10.85 1.42
C MET A 245 -6.04 9.63 2.33
N GLU A 246 -6.66 8.53 1.97
CA GLU A 246 -6.44 7.24 2.60
C GLU A 246 -6.27 6.14 1.57
N THR A 247 -5.65 5.04 1.94
CA THR A 247 -5.54 3.81 1.13
C THR A 247 -5.86 2.61 2.00
N TYR A 248 -6.57 1.64 1.43
CA TYR A 248 -6.80 0.33 2.06
C TYR A 248 -6.08 -0.74 1.26
N PHE A 249 -5.40 -1.62 1.96
CA PHE A 249 -4.82 -2.85 1.42
C PHE A 249 -5.46 -4.03 2.14
N TYR A 250 -6.15 -4.87 1.37
CA TYR A 250 -6.91 -6.01 1.90
C TYR A 250 -6.09 -7.29 1.86
N TYR A 251 -6.03 -8.00 2.98
CA TYR A 251 -5.33 -9.29 3.09
C TYR A 251 -6.07 -10.23 4.06
N ASN A 252 -5.60 -11.47 4.19
CA ASN A 252 -6.34 -12.52 4.88
C ASN A 252 -7.77 -12.68 4.34
N VAL A 253 -7.96 -12.43 3.05
CA VAL A 253 -9.19 -12.74 2.34
C VAL A 253 -9.12 -14.21 1.96
N PRO A 254 -10.02 -15.09 2.46
CA PRO A 254 -9.97 -16.52 2.15
C PRO A 254 -10.07 -16.81 0.65
N GLU A 255 -9.50 -17.91 0.22
CA GLU A 255 -9.61 -18.35 -1.18
C GLU A 255 -11.08 -18.43 -1.62
N GLY A 256 -11.38 -17.96 -2.83
CA GLY A 256 -12.73 -17.91 -3.39
C GLY A 256 -13.58 -16.75 -2.84
N GLN A 257 -13.08 -15.95 -1.90
CA GLN A 257 -13.78 -14.78 -1.34
C GLN A 257 -13.28 -13.47 -1.96
N LYS A 258 -14.09 -12.43 -1.84
CA LYS A 258 -13.79 -11.08 -2.37
C LYS A 258 -14.24 -9.98 -1.42
N ILE A 259 -13.69 -8.81 -1.64
CA ILE A 259 -14.08 -7.58 -0.97
C ILE A 259 -14.82 -6.68 -1.94
N LEU A 260 -15.98 -6.19 -1.53
CA LEU A 260 -16.70 -5.10 -2.16
C LEU A 260 -16.30 -3.80 -1.47
N HIS A 261 -15.35 -3.09 -2.04
CA HIS A 261 -15.02 -1.73 -1.60
C HIS A 261 -15.99 -0.73 -2.21
N VAL A 262 -16.51 0.17 -1.40
CA VAL A 262 -17.43 1.23 -1.82
C VAL A 262 -16.72 2.56 -1.66
N MET A 263 -16.63 3.32 -2.75
CA MET A 263 -16.01 4.64 -2.83
C MET A 263 -16.93 5.64 -3.52
N GLY A 264 -16.50 6.88 -3.64
CA GLY A 264 -17.23 7.96 -4.30
C GLY A 264 -17.74 9.01 -3.32
N GLU A 265 -18.41 10.03 -3.83
CA GLU A 265 -19.15 10.95 -2.99
C GLU A 265 -20.30 10.20 -2.29
N PRO A 266 -20.73 10.57 -1.08
CA PRO A 266 -21.75 9.83 -0.35
C PRO A 266 -23.07 9.60 -1.10
N GLN A 267 -23.39 10.48 -2.04
CA GLN A 267 -24.61 10.43 -2.86
C GLN A 267 -24.39 9.80 -4.24
N GLU A 268 -23.17 9.39 -4.57
CA GLU A 268 -22.74 8.84 -5.87
C GLU A 268 -21.75 7.71 -5.66
N THR A 269 -22.16 6.70 -4.87
CA THR A 269 -21.27 5.59 -4.50
C THR A 269 -20.95 4.66 -5.67
N ARG A 270 -19.73 4.15 -5.70
CA ARG A 270 -19.23 3.27 -6.76
C ARG A 270 -18.56 2.03 -6.14
N PRO A 271 -18.92 0.82 -6.57
CA PRO A 271 -18.32 -0.41 -6.08
C PRO A 271 -17.04 -0.77 -6.83
N ILE A 272 -16.04 -1.28 -6.10
CA ILE A 272 -14.84 -1.91 -6.66
C ILE A 272 -14.65 -3.27 -6.00
N TRP A 273 -14.73 -4.36 -6.78
CA TRP A 273 -14.40 -5.69 -6.29
C TRP A 273 -12.88 -5.89 -6.22
N LEU A 274 -12.38 -6.32 -5.08
CA LEU A 274 -10.96 -6.54 -4.81
C LEU A 274 -10.72 -7.98 -4.35
N ASN A 275 -9.53 -8.49 -4.69
CA ASN A 275 -9.03 -9.78 -4.25
C ASN A 275 -8.09 -9.63 -3.04
N ASN A 276 -7.63 -10.76 -2.51
CA ASN A 276 -6.57 -10.79 -1.51
C ASN A 276 -5.32 -10.07 -2.04
N GLU A 277 -4.68 -9.27 -1.19
CA GLU A 277 -3.47 -8.50 -1.48
C GLU A 277 -3.62 -7.43 -2.59
N GLU A 278 -4.83 -6.93 -2.78
CA GLU A 278 -5.10 -5.75 -3.59
C GLU A 278 -5.35 -4.51 -2.71
N ALA A 279 -5.04 -3.33 -3.25
CA ALA A 279 -5.25 -2.06 -2.56
C ALA A 279 -6.16 -1.13 -3.36
N VAL A 280 -6.66 -0.10 -2.67
CA VAL A 280 -7.49 0.94 -3.25
C VAL A 280 -7.08 2.32 -2.73
N ILE A 281 -7.13 3.32 -3.59
CA ILE A 281 -6.90 4.72 -3.27
C ILE A 281 -8.27 5.35 -2.95
N ALA A 282 -8.39 5.95 -1.77
CA ALA A 282 -9.54 6.74 -1.36
C ALA A 282 -9.15 8.22 -1.28
N PRO A 283 -9.57 9.03 -2.27
CA PRO A 283 -9.36 10.48 -2.24
C PRO A 283 -10.06 11.14 -1.04
N GLU A 284 -9.65 12.36 -0.72
CA GLU A 284 -10.21 13.16 0.36
C GLU A 284 -11.73 13.38 0.26
N TRP A 285 -12.26 13.43 -0.96
CA TRP A 285 -13.70 13.61 -1.24
C TRP A 285 -14.51 12.32 -1.19
N SER A 286 -13.83 11.16 -1.18
CA SER A 286 -14.46 9.85 -1.28
C SER A 286 -14.73 9.24 0.09
N ILE A 287 -15.91 8.66 0.26
CA ILE A 287 -16.09 7.66 1.31
C ILE A 287 -15.20 6.44 1.01
N HIS A 288 -14.94 5.63 2.04
CA HIS A 288 -14.17 4.40 1.92
C HIS A 288 -14.67 3.41 2.96
N CYS A 289 -15.56 2.55 2.56
CA CYS A 289 -16.02 1.43 3.37
C CYS A 289 -16.02 0.15 2.54
N ALA A 290 -16.15 -1.00 3.18
CA ALA A 290 -16.18 -2.25 2.44
C ALA A 290 -16.98 -3.33 3.16
N ALA A 291 -17.51 -4.28 2.36
CA ALA A 291 -18.03 -5.53 2.85
C ALA A 291 -17.31 -6.71 2.20
N GLY A 292 -16.95 -7.71 2.97
CA GLY A 292 -16.41 -8.96 2.47
C GLY A 292 -17.49 -10.03 2.27
N THR A 293 -17.22 -10.98 1.38
CA THR A 293 -18.00 -12.22 1.31
C THR A 293 -17.62 -13.18 2.45
N SER A 294 -16.60 -12.86 3.23
CA SER A 294 -16.16 -13.46 4.49
C SER A 294 -15.52 -12.38 5.35
N ASN A 295 -15.12 -12.68 6.60
CA ASN A 295 -14.26 -11.78 7.36
C ASN A 295 -12.87 -11.69 6.73
N TYR A 296 -12.18 -10.59 6.98
CA TYR A 296 -10.88 -10.24 6.39
C TYR A 296 -10.12 -9.26 7.28
N THR A 297 -8.92 -8.97 6.89
CA THR A 297 -8.08 -7.95 7.52
C THR A 297 -7.67 -6.91 6.49
N PHE A 298 -7.46 -5.68 6.91
CA PHE A 298 -6.91 -4.66 6.02
C PHE A 298 -5.95 -3.73 6.75
N ILE A 299 -4.98 -3.22 5.99
CA ILE A 299 -4.15 -2.09 6.40
C ILE A 299 -4.80 -0.83 5.87
N TRP A 300 -4.92 0.17 6.72
CA TRP A 300 -5.21 1.53 6.33
C TRP A 300 -3.94 2.39 6.46
N GLY A 301 -3.76 3.28 5.50
CA GLY A 301 -2.65 4.21 5.46
C GLY A 301 -3.11 5.55 4.94
N MET A 302 -2.76 6.64 5.62
CA MET A 302 -3.20 7.98 5.28
C MET A 302 -2.11 9.03 5.52
N ALA A 303 -2.21 10.12 4.77
CA ALA A 303 -1.41 11.32 4.94
C ALA A 303 -2.20 12.54 4.46
N GLY A 304 -1.82 13.71 4.92
CA GLY A 304 -2.42 14.97 4.52
C GLY A 304 -2.06 16.11 5.47
N GLU A 305 -2.97 17.04 5.63
CA GLU A 305 -2.73 18.32 6.28
C GLU A 305 -2.46 18.22 7.79
N ASN A 306 -3.02 17.21 8.47
CA ASN A 306 -2.87 17.07 9.92
C ASN A 306 -2.74 15.63 10.41
N LEU A 307 -2.36 15.46 11.68
CA LEU A 307 -2.21 14.17 12.38
C LEU A 307 -3.39 13.86 13.32
N ILE A 308 -4.51 14.54 13.20
CA ILE A 308 -5.69 14.32 14.04
C ILE A 308 -6.43 13.08 13.55
N TYR A 309 -6.24 11.93 14.20
CA TYR A 309 -6.81 10.66 13.76
C TYR A 309 -8.32 10.73 13.51
N ASN A 310 -9.06 11.41 14.38
CA ASN A 310 -10.52 11.56 14.30
C ASN A 310 -10.99 12.73 13.41
N ASP A 311 -10.11 13.32 12.59
CA ASP A 311 -10.52 14.34 11.62
C ASP A 311 -11.20 13.66 10.42
N MET A 312 -12.47 13.33 10.60
CA MET A 312 -13.32 12.66 9.62
C MET A 312 -14.75 13.20 9.64
N GLN A 313 -15.37 13.24 8.48
CA GLN A 313 -16.76 13.65 8.29
C GLN A 313 -17.63 12.39 8.14
N VAL A 314 -18.25 11.98 9.25
CA VAL A 314 -19.10 10.79 9.28
C VAL A 314 -20.37 11.02 8.46
N VAL A 315 -20.68 10.08 7.57
CA VAL A 315 -21.90 10.05 6.77
C VAL A 315 -22.90 9.10 7.42
N LYS A 316 -24.14 9.58 7.68
CA LYS A 316 -25.17 8.70 8.22
C LYS A 316 -25.59 7.65 7.20
N ILE A 317 -25.77 6.41 7.63
CA ILE A 317 -26.12 5.30 6.74
C ILE A 317 -27.31 5.62 5.81
N PRO A 318 -28.42 6.25 6.25
CA PRO A 318 -29.54 6.60 5.37
C PRO A 318 -29.21 7.66 4.31
N GLU A 319 -28.08 8.33 4.41
CA GLU A 319 -27.64 9.36 3.46
C GLU A 319 -26.83 8.78 2.30
N LEU A 320 -26.40 7.52 2.38
CA LEU A 320 -25.66 6.84 1.32
C LEU A 320 -26.58 6.50 0.13
N LYS A 321 -26.09 6.71 -1.09
CA LYS A 321 -26.80 6.35 -2.35
C LYS A 321 -25.86 5.71 -3.35
#